data_718f33521b28078eeacb2ad81d7e9ee4
#
_entry.id   718f33521b28078eeacb2ad81d7e9ee4
#
_cell.length_a   1.000
_cell.length_b   1.000
_cell.length_c   1.000
_cell.angle_alpha   90.00
_cell.angle_beta   90.00
_cell.angle_gamma   90.00
#
_symmetry.space_group_name_H-M   'P 1'
#
loop_
_entity.id
_entity.type
_entity.pdbx_description
1 polymer ?
#
loop_
_entity_poly.entity_id
_entity_poly.type
_entity_poly.pdbx_seq_one_letter_code
_entity_poly.pdbx_strand_id
1 'polypeptide(L)'
;MPDTALLIIDMQRALLKDAHDGEACLGRVAGLADRARAAGVPVVYLRQQFAQVPAGWLEVHPTLTPQPGDLVLDKESADSFLDTTLGKVLEERAVRRLVVTGFASDYCVDSTGRSALSHGYDLVLVADGHTTMERPAGARPTAAQIIAHHNGIFSVIQYAGRSVTVAPAAEIRFDASRAT
;
A
#
# COMPACT_ATOMS: atom_id res chain seq x y z
N MET A 1 -14.30 -12.27 11.43
CA MET A 1 -13.92 -11.40 10.29
C MET A 1 -12.42 -11.51 10.11
N PRO A 2 -11.89 -11.37 8.91
CA PRO A 2 -10.43 -11.38 8.74
C PRO A 2 -9.79 -10.24 9.54
N ASP A 3 -8.68 -10.54 10.22
CA ASP A 3 -7.90 -9.56 10.99
C ASP A 3 -6.88 -8.80 10.13
N THR A 4 -7.08 -8.83 8.83
CA THR A 4 -6.20 -8.26 7.79
C THR A 4 -6.93 -7.17 7.02
N ALA A 5 -6.20 -6.14 6.57
CA ALA A 5 -6.67 -5.17 5.58
C ALA A 5 -5.63 -5.02 4.45
N LEU A 6 -6.11 -4.74 3.24
CA LEU A 6 -5.28 -4.34 2.11
C LEU A 6 -5.23 -2.81 2.03
N LEU A 7 -4.04 -2.23 2.09
CA LEU A 7 -3.82 -0.81 1.84
C LEU A 7 -3.32 -0.59 0.40
N ILE A 8 -3.99 0.28 -0.32
CA ILE A 8 -3.63 0.73 -1.66
C ILE A 8 -3.28 2.21 -1.56
N ILE A 9 -1.98 2.51 -1.52
CA ILE A 9 -1.45 3.83 -1.20
C ILE A 9 -1.19 4.60 -2.50
N ASP A 10 -1.82 5.76 -2.67
CA ASP A 10 -1.52 6.78 -3.67
C ASP A 10 -1.47 6.28 -5.13
N MET A 11 -2.23 5.24 -5.46
CA MET A 11 -2.33 4.72 -6.82
C MET A 11 -3.26 5.62 -7.66
N GLN A 12 -2.85 6.88 -7.83
CA GLN A 12 -3.60 7.99 -8.46
C GLN A 12 -3.07 8.30 -9.85
N ARG A 13 -3.95 8.76 -10.76
CA ARG A 13 -3.64 9.00 -12.18
C ARG A 13 -2.42 9.87 -12.39
N ALA A 14 -2.34 11.00 -11.68
CA ALA A 14 -1.23 11.95 -11.83
C ALA A 14 0.09 11.40 -11.33
N LEU A 15 0.06 10.64 -10.23
CA LEU A 15 1.26 10.11 -9.58
C LEU A 15 1.89 8.95 -10.36
N LEU A 16 1.06 8.17 -11.06
CA LEU A 16 1.52 6.98 -11.79
C LEU A 16 1.95 7.24 -13.22
N LYS A 17 1.81 8.48 -13.71
CA LYS A 17 2.13 8.83 -15.10
C LYS A 17 3.53 8.40 -15.54
N ASP A 18 4.51 8.60 -14.66
CA ASP A 18 5.92 8.29 -14.90
C ASP A 18 6.43 7.24 -13.89
N ALA A 19 5.55 6.35 -13.42
CA ALA A 19 5.91 5.28 -12.49
C ALA A 19 6.64 4.15 -13.22
N HIS A 20 7.70 3.64 -12.60
CA HIS A 20 8.44 2.48 -13.09
C HIS A 20 7.55 1.24 -13.09
N ASP A 21 7.45 0.56 -14.24
CA ASP A 21 6.58 -0.64 -14.41
C ASP A 21 5.12 -0.41 -13.93
N GLY A 22 4.61 0.84 -14.07
CA GLY A 22 3.35 1.28 -13.47
C GLY A 22 2.16 0.42 -13.87
N GLU A 23 1.99 0.11 -15.17
CA GLU A 23 0.88 -0.73 -15.66
C GLU A 23 0.92 -2.16 -15.09
N ALA A 24 2.10 -2.77 -15.03
CA ALA A 24 2.25 -4.11 -14.48
C ALA A 24 1.97 -4.12 -12.96
N CYS A 25 2.41 -3.09 -12.22
CA CYS A 25 2.10 -2.92 -10.81
C CYS A 25 0.59 -2.73 -10.61
N LEU A 26 -0.07 -1.86 -11.39
CA LEU A 26 -1.52 -1.65 -11.36
C LEU A 26 -2.30 -2.96 -11.55
N GLY A 27 -1.92 -3.78 -12.54
CA GLY A 27 -2.56 -5.07 -12.79
C GLY A 27 -2.44 -6.05 -11.61
N ARG A 28 -1.25 -6.10 -10.97
CA ARG A 28 -1.02 -6.93 -9.78
C ARG A 28 -1.85 -6.46 -8.58
N VAL A 29 -1.88 -5.16 -8.33
CA VAL A 29 -2.65 -4.57 -7.22
C VAL A 29 -4.16 -4.76 -7.45
N ALA A 30 -4.65 -4.61 -8.69
CA ALA A 30 -6.06 -4.86 -9.03
C ALA A 30 -6.46 -6.31 -8.73
N GLY A 31 -5.68 -7.28 -9.21
CA GLY A 31 -5.93 -8.70 -8.92
C GLY A 31 -5.85 -9.03 -7.43
N LEU A 32 -4.99 -8.32 -6.67
CA LEU A 32 -4.90 -8.47 -5.22
C LEU A 32 -6.15 -7.89 -4.52
N ALA A 33 -6.64 -6.73 -4.96
CA ALA A 33 -7.86 -6.10 -4.44
C ALA A 33 -9.09 -6.99 -4.67
N ASP A 34 -9.20 -7.61 -5.84
CA ASP A 34 -10.30 -8.54 -6.15
C ASP A 34 -10.27 -9.77 -5.22
N ARG A 35 -9.09 -10.33 -4.97
CA ARG A 35 -8.95 -11.45 -4.02
C ARG A 35 -9.25 -11.02 -2.57
N ALA A 36 -8.85 -9.82 -2.15
CA ALA A 36 -9.17 -9.28 -0.84
C ALA A 36 -10.69 -9.15 -0.65
N ARG A 37 -11.39 -8.54 -1.62
CA ARG A 37 -12.85 -8.41 -1.62
C ARG A 37 -13.55 -9.77 -1.57
N ALA A 38 -13.13 -10.72 -2.40
CA ALA A 38 -13.68 -12.08 -2.42
C ALA A 38 -13.52 -12.80 -1.08
N ALA A 39 -12.46 -12.48 -0.32
CA ALA A 39 -12.21 -13.01 1.02
C ALA A 39 -12.86 -12.19 2.16
N GLY A 40 -13.60 -11.12 1.84
CA GLY A 40 -14.19 -10.22 2.83
C GLY A 40 -13.16 -9.38 3.59
N VAL A 41 -11.95 -9.22 3.05
CA VAL A 41 -10.87 -8.39 3.61
C VAL A 41 -11.12 -6.94 3.22
N PRO A 42 -11.13 -5.99 4.19
CA PRO A 42 -11.26 -4.58 3.89
C PRO A 42 -10.17 -4.09 2.93
N VAL A 43 -10.59 -3.40 1.87
CA VAL A 43 -9.70 -2.68 0.95
C VAL A 43 -9.77 -1.20 1.28
N VAL A 44 -8.63 -0.59 1.58
CA VAL A 44 -8.50 0.81 1.98
C VAL A 44 -7.61 1.53 0.99
N TYR A 45 -8.17 2.49 0.30
CA TYR A 45 -7.45 3.41 -0.58
C TYR A 45 -7.02 4.64 0.20
N LEU A 46 -5.74 4.95 0.15
CA LEU A 46 -5.17 6.20 0.64
C LEU A 46 -4.92 7.09 -0.57
N ARG A 47 -5.45 8.33 -0.55
CA ARG A 47 -5.24 9.29 -1.63
C ARG A 47 -4.45 10.49 -1.11
N GLN A 48 -3.29 10.73 -1.70
CA GLN A 48 -2.51 11.93 -1.42
C GLN A 48 -3.23 13.15 -2.00
N GLN A 49 -3.39 14.18 -1.17
CA GLN A 49 -3.93 15.48 -1.56
C GLN A 49 -2.81 16.50 -1.69
N PHE A 50 -2.90 17.37 -2.68
CA PHE A 50 -2.00 18.50 -2.91
C PHE A 50 -2.83 19.73 -3.25
N ALA A 51 -2.68 20.80 -2.47
CA ALA A 51 -3.48 22.02 -2.61
C ALA A 51 -3.39 22.67 -4.02
N GLN A 52 -2.29 22.44 -4.76
CA GLN A 52 -2.05 23.04 -6.06
C GLN A 52 -2.42 22.16 -7.24
N VAL A 53 -2.89 20.91 -6.99
CA VAL A 53 -3.23 19.95 -8.05
C VAL A 53 -4.76 19.89 -8.17
N PRO A 54 -5.31 20.04 -9.39
CA PRO A 54 -6.75 19.89 -9.60
C PRO A 54 -7.26 18.52 -9.14
N ALA A 55 -8.39 18.48 -8.41
CA ALA A 55 -8.93 17.27 -7.79
C ALA A 55 -9.08 16.08 -8.77
N GLY A 56 -9.54 16.32 -10.02
CA GLY A 56 -9.69 15.26 -11.02
C GLY A 56 -8.38 14.56 -11.43
N TRP A 57 -7.21 15.16 -11.16
CA TRP A 57 -5.91 14.54 -11.39
C TRP A 57 -5.48 13.63 -10.23
N LEU A 58 -6.06 13.87 -9.05
CA LEU A 58 -5.79 13.13 -7.82
C LEU A 58 -6.74 11.94 -7.63
N GLU A 59 -7.60 11.66 -8.60
CA GLU A 59 -8.47 10.48 -8.56
C GLU A 59 -7.66 9.18 -8.66
N VAL A 60 -8.15 8.14 -8.01
CA VAL A 60 -7.60 6.79 -8.10
C VAL A 60 -7.53 6.38 -9.58
N HIS A 61 -6.48 5.67 -9.96
CA HIS A 61 -6.30 5.20 -11.34
C HIS A 61 -7.49 4.33 -11.76
N PRO A 62 -8.04 4.48 -12.99
CA PRO A 62 -9.24 3.75 -13.43
C PRO A 62 -9.17 2.24 -13.28
N THR A 63 -7.99 1.65 -13.45
CA THR A 63 -7.75 0.20 -13.23
C THR A 63 -8.04 -0.24 -11.79
N LEU A 64 -7.99 0.69 -10.83
CA LEU A 64 -8.18 0.44 -9.40
C LEU A 64 -9.42 1.14 -8.84
N THR A 65 -10.41 1.44 -9.68
CA THR A 65 -11.64 2.12 -9.22
C THR A 65 -12.21 1.45 -7.97
N PRO A 66 -12.36 2.21 -6.85
CA PRO A 66 -12.94 1.66 -5.63
C PRO A 66 -14.34 1.10 -5.87
N GLN A 67 -14.64 -0.04 -5.26
CA GLN A 67 -15.92 -0.72 -5.35
C GLN A 67 -16.80 -0.42 -4.12
N PRO A 68 -18.12 -0.64 -4.19
CA PRO A 68 -18.99 -0.53 -3.02
C PRO A 68 -18.48 -1.39 -1.86
N GLY A 69 -18.26 -0.76 -0.70
CA GLY A 69 -17.67 -1.40 0.48
C GLY A 69 -16.19 -1.14 0.70
N ASP A 70 -15.47 -0.66 -0.32
CA ASP A 70 -14.10 -0.18 -0.14
C ASP A 70 -14.09 1.15 0.61
N LEU A 71 -12.99 1.42 1.30
CA LEU A 71 -12.78 2.66 2.03
C LEU A 71 -11.83 3.57 1.25
N VAL A 72 -12.14 4.85 1.19
CA VAL A 72 -11.28 5.85 0.56
C VAL A 72 -11.00 6.93 1.58
N LEU A 73 -9.73 7.11 1.92
CA LEU A 73 -9.26 8.08 2.90
C LEU A 73 -8.26 9.04 2.25
N ASP A 74 -8.47 10.32 2.45
CA ASP A 74 -7.55 11.36 1.99
C ASP A 74 -6.47 11.61 3.03
N LYS A 75 -5.25 11.94 2.58
CA LYS A 75 -4.12 12.30 3.42
C LYS A 75 -3.29 13.40 2.77
N GLU A 76 -2.59 14.18 3.59
CA GLU A 76 -1.69 15.26 3.14
C GLU A 76 -0.21 14.94 3.44
N SER A 77 0.05 13.88 4.19
CA SER A 77 1.39 13.46 4.61
C SER A 77 1.81 12.15 3.95
N ALA A 78 3.11 11.85 3.92
CA ALA A 78 3.63 10.56 3.43
C ALA A 78 3.18 9.41 4.33
N ASP A 79 3.09 9.62 5.63
CA ASP A 79 2.53 8.67 6.59
C ASP A 79 1.01 8.68 6.52
N SER A 80 0.41 7.55 6.18
CA SER A 80 -1.04 7.41 6.05
C SER A 80 -1.79 7.42 7.39
N PHE A 81 -1.10 7.30 8.53
CA PHE A 81 -1.71 7.39 9.85
C PHE A 81 -1.75 8.82 10.39
N LEU A 82 -0.83 9.69 9.92
CA LEU A 82 -0.72 11.06 10.42
C LEU A 82 -1.92 11.90 9.95
N ASP A 83 -2.64 12.46 10.92
CA ASP A 83 -3.80 13.34 10.72
C ASP A 83 -4.91 12.74 9.84
N THR A 84 -5.07 11.40 9.88
CA THR A 84 -6.12 10.67 9.17
C THR A 84 -6.97 9.82 10.13
N THR A 85 -8.04 9.26 9.61
CA THR A 85 -8.88 8.32 10.36
C THR A 85 -8.45 6.86 10.19
N LEU A 86 -7.32 6.57 9.52
CA LEU A 86 -6.90 5.20 9.19
C LEU A 86 -6.81 4.31 10.44
N GLY A 87 -6.11 4.76 11.47
CA GLY A 87 -5.96 3.98 12.71
C GLY A 87 -7.31 3.61 13.33
N LYS A 88 -8.23 4.59 13.44
CA LYS A 88 -9.59 4.36 13.96
C LYS A 88 -10.37 3.34 13.11
N VAL A 89 -10.33 3.48 11.81
CA VAL A 89 -11.02 2.59 10.87
C VAL A 89 -10.52 1.14 10.97
N LEU A 90 -9.21 0.95 11.14
CA LEU A 90 -8.60 -0.37 11.31
C LEU A 90 -8.94 -0.98 12.67
N GLU A 91 -8.91 -0.19 13.74
CA GLU A 91 -9.28 -0.61 15.10
C GLU A 91 -10.73 -1.06 15.18
N GLU A 92 -11.68 -0.28 14.64
CA GLU A 92 -13.11 -0.62 14.59
C GLU A 92 -13.39 -1.96 13.86
N ARG A 93 -12.47 -2.38 12.98
CA ARG A 93 -12.54 -3.65 12.24
C ARG A 93 -11.69 -4.77 12.85
N ALA A 94 -11.09 -4.51 14.02
CA ALA A 94 -10.19 -5.44 14.70
C ALA A 94 -9.03 -5.95 13.79
N VAL A 95 -8.54 -5.09 12.88
CA VAL A 95 -7.42 -5.39 11.99
C VAL A 95 -6.13 -5.46 12.82
N ARG A 96 -5.31 -6.46 12.55
CA ARG A 96 -3.99 -6.67 13.18
C ARG A 96 -2.86 -6.76 12.17
N ARG A 97 -3.17 -7.07 10.92
CA ARG A 97 -2.19 -7.24 9.84
C ARG A 97 -2.54 -6.36 8.65
N LEU A 98 -1.54 -5.70 8.10
CA LEU A 98 -1.68 -4.88 6.92
C LEU A 98 -0.91 -5.48 5.75
N VAL A 99 -1.58 -5.62 4.62
CA VAL A 99 -0.96 -5.91 3.32
C VAL A 99 -0.81 -4.58 2.60
N VAL A 100 0.43 -4.17 2.33
CA VAL A 100 0.75 -2.82 1.85
C VAL A 100 1.19 -2.87 0.39
N THR A 101 0.55 -2.03 -0.43
CA THR A 101 0.83 -1.81 -1.85
C THR A 101 0.84 -0.32 -2.16
N GLY A 102 1.35 0.07 -3.31
CA GLY A 102 1.12 1.42 -3.80
C GLY A 102 2.33 2.20 -4.29
N PHE A 103 2.24 3.53 -4.18
CA PHE A 103 3.19 4.52 -4.66
C PHE A 103 3.52 5.56 -3.56
N ALA A 104 4.71 6.09 -3.39
CA ALA A 104 5.92 5.58 -3.99
C ALA A 104 6.70 4.78 -2.95
N SER A 105 7.44 3.79 -3.41
CA SER A 105 8.23 2.86 -2.56
C SER A 105 9.06 3.58 -1.52
N ASP A 106 9.77 4.64 -1.93
CA ASP A 106 10.70 5.44 -1.13
C ASP A 106 10.08 6.65 -0.42
N TYR A 107 8.74 6.79 -0.48
CA TYR A 107 7.98 7.85 0.19
C TYR A 107 6.82 7.27 1.01
N CYS A 108 5.61 7.31 0.47
CA CYS A 108 4.40 6.99 1.22
C CYS A 108 4.31 5.51 1.61
N VAL A 109 4.84 4.59 0.80
CA VAL A 109 4.86 3.16 1.11
C VAL A 109 5.82 2.89 2.27
N ASP A 110 7.05 3.41 2.23
CA ASP A 110 8.03 3.27 3.32
C ASP A 110 7.53 3.92 4.61
N SER A 111 7.09 5.18 4.54
CA SER A 111 6.58 5.93 5.71
C SER A 111 5.40 5.22 6.37
N THR A 112 4.40 4.83 5.59
CA THR A 112 3.21 4.14 6.11
C THR A 112 3.55 2.75 6.65
N GLY A 113 4.44 2.00 5.97
CA GLY A 113 4.86 0.68 6.43
C GLY A 113 5.55 0.72 7.80
N ARG A 114 6.47 1.67 8.02
CA ARG A 114 7.13 1.87 9.32
C ARG A 114 6.16 2.35 10.39
N SER A 115 5.29 3.29 10.04
CA SER A 115 4.26 3.79 10.93
C SER A 115 3.30 2.68 11.36
N ALA A 116 2.86 1.82 10.44
CA ALA A 116 2.04 0.65 10.74
C ALA A 116 2.66 -0.24 11.82
N LEU A 117 3.96 -0.56 11.69
CA LEU A 117 4.69 -1.35 12.68
C LEU A 117 4.77 -0.64 14.05
N SER A 118 4.96 0.68 14.06
CA SER A 118 4.97 1.50 15.28
C SER A 118 3.60 1.56 15.95
N HIS A 119 2.52 1.50 15.16
CA HIS A 119 1.13 1.43 15.65
C HIS A 119 0.69 0.02 16.05
N GLY A 120 1.58 -0.97 15.94
CA GLY A 120 1.32 -2.31 16.45
C GLY A 120 0.71 -3.29 15.45
N TYR A 121 0.73 -2.99 14.18
CA TYR A 121 0.28 -3.92 13.13
C TYR A 121 1.41 -4.84 12.69
N ASP A 122 1.08 -6.06 12.32
CA ASP A 122 1.91 -6.92 11.49
C ASP A 122 1.87 -6.42 10.04
N LEU A 123 2.96 -6.56 9.30
CA LEU A 123 3.09 -6.01 7.95
C LEU A 123 3.44 -7.08 6.92
N VAL A 124 2.75 -7.04 5.80
CA VAL A 124 3.14 -7.72 4.56
C VAL A 124 3.36 -6.66 3.50
N LEU A 125 4.61 -6.41 3.11
CA LEU A 125 4.91 -5.59 1.94
C LEU A 125 4.78 -6.46 0.69
N VAL A 126 3.96 -6.03 -0.27
CA VAL A 126 3.80 -6.77 -1.52
C VAL A 126 4.94 -6.42 -2.46
N ALA A 127 5.93 -7.31 -2.60
CA ALA A 127 7.23 -7.07 -3.22
C ALA A 127 7.17 -6.51 -4.65
N ASP A 128 6.15 -6.84 -5.40
CA ASP A 128 5.87 -6.43 -6.77
C ASP A 128 4.55 -5.63 -6.91
N GLY A 129 3.97 -5.24 -5.77
CA GLY A 129 2.75 -4.44 -5.66
C GLY A 129 3.00 -2.99 -5.25
N HIS A 130 4.25 -2.55 -5.24
CA HIS A 130 4.61 -1.15 -5.06
C HIS A 130 5.60 -0.70 -6.13
N THR A 131 5.62 0.59 -6.41
CA THR A 131 6.52 1.19 -7.40
C THR A 131 6.92 2.61 -7.01
N THR A 132 7.83 3.21 -7.74
CA THR A 132 8.25 4.60 -7.58
C THR A 132 8.40 5.30 -8.93
N MET A 133 8.67 6.59 -8.92
CA MET A 133 8.90 7.37 -10.13
C MET A 133 10.10 6.84 -10.91
N GLU A 134 9.97 6.77 -12.24
CA GLU A 134 11.11 6.51 -13.11
C GLU A 134 12.19 7.59 -12.92
N ARG A 135 13.43 7.20 -13.03
CA ARG A 135 14.57 8.09 -12.83
C ARG A 135 15.23 8.44 -14.17
N PRO A 136 15.76 9.65 -14.33
CA PRO A 136 16.50 10.01 -15.53
C PRO A 136 17.62 9.02 -15.85
N ALA A 137 17.91 8.82 -17.14
CA ALA A 137 19.00 7.94 -17.58
C ALA A 137 20.32 8.30 -16.86
N GLY A 138 21.00 7.31 -16.30
CA GLY A 138 22.22 7.49 -15.52
C GLY A 138 22.03 7.89 -14.05
N ALA A 139 20.81 8.18 -13.59
CA ALA A 139 20.56 8.45 -12.18
C ALA A 139 20.84 7.22 -11.30
N ARG A 140 21.28 7.46 -10.08
CA ARG A 140 21.50 6.43 -9.06
C ARG A 140 20.90 6.90 -7.73
N PRO A 141 20.15 6.03 -7.01
CA PRO A 141 19.69 4.71 -7.45
C PRO A 141 18.66 4.81 -8.58
N THR A 142 18.54 3.77 -9.42
CA THR A 142 17.45 3.62 -10.39
C THR A 142 16.13 3.27 -9.66
N ALA A 143 14.98 3.43 -10.34
CA ALA A 143 13.69 3.02 -9.75
C ALA A 143 13.68 1.55 -9.32
N ALA A 144 14.17 0.65 -10.16
CA ALA A 144 14.29 -0.78 -9.84
C ALA A 144 15.20 -1.02 -8.61
N GLN A 145 16.29 -0.27 -8.46
CA GLN A 145 17.17 -0.37 -7.30
C GLN A 145 16.48 0.14 -6.02
N ILE A 146 15.67 1.18 -6.11
CA ILE A 146 14.88 1.70 -4.99
C ILE A 146 13.88 0.64 -4.52
N ILE A 147 13.12 0.05 -5.43
CA ILE A 147 12.15 -1.01 -5.12
C ILE A 147 12.85 -2.20 -4.45
N ALA A 148 13.94 -2.70 -5.06
CA ALA A 148 14.71 -3.80 -4.51
C ALA A 148 15.30 -3.48 -3.12
N HIS A 149 15.76 -2.25 -2.91
CA HIS A 149 16.29 -1.79 -1.63
C HIS A 149 15.20 -1.80 -0.53
N HIS A 150 14.01 -1.29 -0.81
CA HIS A 150 12.90 -1.29 0.16
C HIS A 150 12.42 -2.70 0.47
N ASN A 151 12.31 -3.57 -0.53
CA ASN A 151 12.06 -4.99 -0.30
C ASN A 151 13.12 -5.62 0.62
N GLY A 152 14.39 -5.31 0.39
CA GLY A 152 15.50 -5.77 1.22
C GLY A 152 15.42 -5.25 2.66
N ILE A 153 15.12 -3.95 2.86
CA ILE A 153 14.96 -3.37 4.19
C ILE A 153 13.82 -4.06 4.94
N PHE A 154 12.63 -4.15 4.33
CA PHE A 154 11.47 -4.74 5.00
C PHE A 154 11.61 -6.25 5.23
N SER A 155 12.48 -6.94 4.50
CA SER A 155 12.77 -8.36 4.75
C SER A 155 13.61 -8.62 6.00
N VAL A 156 14.31 -7.60 6.52
CA VAL A 156 15.22 -7.73 7.66
C VAL A 156 14.89 -6.81 8.84
N ILE A 157 14.01 -5.83 8.64
CA ILE A 157 13.64 -4.88 9.68
C ILE A 157 12.95 -5.61 10.85
N GLN A 158 13.25 -5.19 12.08
CA GLN A 158 12.68 -5.81 13.27
C GLN A 158 11.93 -4.78 14.11
N TYR A 159 10.72 -5.14 14.49
CA TYR A 159 9.90 -4.44 15.47
C TYR A 159 9.46 -5.42 16.53
N ALA A 160 9.72 -5.11 17.80
CA ALA A 160 9.42 -6.02 18.91
C ALA A 160 7.93 -6.42 18.92
N GLY A 161 7.67 -7.73 18.88
CA GLY A 161 6.32 -8.28 18.90
C GLY A 161 5.51 -8.09 17.61
N ARG A 162 6.16 -7.74 16.48
CA ARG A 162 5.53 -7.60 15.15
C ARG A 162 6.20 -8.51 14.14
N SER A 163 5.41 -9.06 13.24
CA SER A 163 5.92 -9.78 12.09
C SER A 163 6.00 -8.86 10.87
N VAL A 164 7.06 -9.02 10.09
CA VAL A 164 7.23 -8.33 8.80
C VAL A 164 7.55 -9.38 7.75
N THR A 165 6.80 -9.34 6.65
CA THR A 165 6.98 -10.25 5.52
C THR A 165 7.03 -9.46 4.23
N VAL A 166 7.89 -9.87 3.31
CA VAL A 166 7.93 -9.37 1.93
C VAL A 166 7.62 -10.54 1.00
N ALA A 167 6.57 -10.41 0.20
CA ALA A 167 6.15 -11.50 -0.69
C ALA A 167 5.50 -10.95 -1.97
N PRO A 168 5.66 -11.61 -3.12
CA PRO A 168 5.01 -11.19 -4.36
C PRO A 168 3.47 -11.32 -4.26
N ALA A 169 2.74 -10.49 -5.02
CA ALA A 169 1.29 -10.46 -5.02
C ALA A 169 0.65 -11.84 -5.22
N ALA A 170 1.26 -12.69 -6.06
CA ALA A 170 0.78 -14.04 -6.33
C ALA A 170 0.80 -14.97 -5.11
N GLU A 171 1.64 -14.71 -4.12
CA GLU A 171 1.79 -15.52 -2.91
C GLU A 171 0.94 -15.02 -1.73
N ILE A 172 0.39 -13.80 -1.82
CA ILE A 172 -0.47 -13.25 -0.77
C ILE A 172 -1.75 -14.08 -0.65
N ARG A 173 -2.06 -14.51 0.56
CA ARG A 173 -3.28 -15.23 0.91
C ARG A 173 -4.11 -14.42 1.90
N PHE A 174 -5.39 -14.35 1.63
CA PHE A 174 -6.40 -13.71 2.47
C PHE A 174 -7.30 -14.77 3.13
N ASP A 175 -6.69 -15.81 3.68
CA ASP A 175 -7.43 -16.83 4.39
C ASP A 175 -8.04 -16.24 5.67
N ALA A 176 -9.24 -16.71 6.03
CA ALA A 176 -9.81 -16.36 7.33
C ALA A 176 -8.82 -16.83 8.41
N SER A 177 -8.45 -15.92 9.35
CA SER A 177 -7.55 -16.25 10.44
C SER A 177 -8.08 -17.49 11.15
N ARG A 178 -7.25 -18.54 11.25
CA ARG A 178 -7.53 -19.65 12.14
C ARG A 178 -7.48 -19.07 13.55
N ALA A 179 -8.67 -18.95 14.18
CA ALA A 179 -8.75 -18.74 15.61
C ALA A 179 -8.04 -19.93 16.28
N THR A 180 -6.88 -19.70 16.87
CA THR A 180 -6.24 -20.59 17.84
C THR A 180 -6.54 -20.09 19.21
#